data_51c77b8dd1573cea16be948ae2659ba4
#
_entry.id   51c77b8dd1573cea16be948ae2659ba4
#
_cell.length_a   1.000
_cell.length_b   1.000
_cell.length_c   1.000
_cell.angle_alpha   90.00
_cell.angle_beta   90.00
_cell.angle_gamma   90.00
#
_symmetry.space_group_name_H-M   'P 1'
#
loop_
_entity.id
_entity.type
_entity.pdbx_description
1 polymer ?
#
loop_
_entity_poly.entity_id
_entity_poly.type
_entity_poly.pdbx_seq_one_letter_code
_entity_poly.pdbx_strand_id
1 'polypeptide(L)'
;GNLNSDLFTFLQQGKMYTSSNRTEYTGDSRFTLNINYTNPTATINLGFTLVEGSEEIFSDGEKLERGTDYQIDYFSGVIMLTGDINPNSDLEISYDKHDLVTFDRKIMVGSRAQIDFDDNAFLGMTALYYDQDIVNKKVEVGYEPIQNFIWDINGRYEKDLDYLTARINQFNFLNAEKISSFSIEGEIAQVLPNPNSISNSRTGDSNGVAFIDDFEGSKRVTNPSILRRFWNVSSAPLDVQNNQEYDQRNRLKMYWYNPYSQVLTNNIWPTISTSQRAQNLTTDVLVLKYQPQEFQSTADPDSLWAGITTPMFVGDYDQTRTRFFEIWLKGDDGNLTIDLGKISEDYDGNGILNTEDVPEAGLALGNGFLEDNEDTGLDGCFNEFENGFGGCIENGFTYQELLESGETVLINISSDVDINDPNGDDWSYSEGSSNYEKVNGTEGNGTGDRIQTGGKYPDTEDLDKSGFLDRTNDYFTKTISLNDSTYVAGSTEVNGQKTGWRLIRVPLSDFEKIQ
;
A
#
# COMPACT_ATOMS: atom_id res chain seq x y z
N GLY A 1 -35.92 13.55 -42.62
CA GLY A 1 -35.21 13.77 -43.87
C GLY A 1 -35.53 12.62 -44.81
N ASN A 2 -35.91 12.91 -46.08
CA ASN A 2 -36.18 11.91 -47.06
C ASN A 2 -34.90 11.11 -47.33
N LEU A 3 -34.91 9.82 -46.98
CA LEU A 3 -33.89 8.90 -47.43
C LEU A 3 -33.93 8.85 -48.95
N ASN A 4 -32.80 9.10 -49.59
CA ASN A 4 -32.67 9.01 -51.05
C ASN A 4 -33.02 7.59 -51.47
N SER A 5 -33.96 7.44 -52.41
CA SER A 5 -34.42 6.14 -52.90
C SER A 5 -33.30 5.24 -53.43
N ASP A 6 -32.25 5.87 -53.97
CA ASP A 6 -31.10 5.15 -54.54
C ASP A 6 -30.21 4.54 -53.43
N LEU A 7 -30.08 5.22 -52.29
CA LEU A 7 -29.39 4.71 -51.13
C LEU A 7 -30.16 3.51 -50.50
N PHE A 8 -31.48 3.62 -50.42
CA PHE A 8 -32.33 2.57 -49.91
C PHE A 8 -32.26 1.30 -50.76
N THR A 9 -32.29 1.47 -52.09
CA THR A 9 -32.16 0.36 -53.04
C THR A 9 -30.77 -0.30 -52.94
N PHE A 10 -29.72 0.48 -52.81
CA PHE A 10 -28.37 -0.05 -52.61
C PHE A 10 -28.24 -0.85 -51.33
N LEU A 11 -28.76 -0.35 -50.22
CA LEU A 11 -28.71 -1.04 -48.92
C LEU A 11 -29.53 -2.35 -48.93
N GLN A 12 -30.61 -2.43 -49.71
CA GLN A 12 -31.40 -3.68 -49.84
C GLN A 12 -30.72 -4.71 -50.75
N GLN A 13 -29.93 -4.30 -51.73
CA GLN A 13 -29.30 -5.19 -52.71
C GLN A 13 -27.87 -5.62 -52.31
N GLY A 14 -27.26 -4.92 -51.38
CA GLY A 14 -25.91 -5.24 -50.95
C GLY A 14 -25.83 -6.39 -49.98
N LYS A 15 -24.73 -7.10 -49.99
CA LYS A 15 -24.44 -8.19 -49.07
C LYS A 15 -24.23 -7.72 -47.61
N MET A 16 -24.25 -6.42 -47.38
CA MET A 16 -24.03 -5.76 -46.09
C MET A 16 -25.02 -6.24 -45.00
N TYR A 17 -26.23 -6.68 -45.39
CA TYR A 17 -27.27 -7.17 -44.50
C TYR A 17 -27.42 -8.70 -44.50
N THR A 18 -26.76 -9.39 -45.42
CA THR A 18 -26.93 -10.83 -45.59
C THR A 18 -25.71 -11.66 -45.22
N SER A 19 -24.56 -11.03 -45.03
CA SER A 19 -23.31 -11.67 -44.61
C SER A 19 -22.66 -10.92 -43.44
N SER A 20 -22.22 -11.66 -42.44
CA SER A 20 -21.36 -11.16 -41.35
C SER A 20 -19.89 -11.14 -41.74
N ASN A 21 -19.54 -11.70 -42.89
CA ASN A 21 -18.14 -11.76 -43.35
C ASN A 21 -17.73 -10.48 -44.01
N ARG A 22 -16.83 -9.74 -43.36
CA ARG A 22 -16.32 -8.42 -43.81
C ARG A 22 -15.73 -8.44 -45.23
N THR A 23 -15.09 -9.52 -45.63
CA THR A 23 -14.45 -9.65 -46.94
C THR A 23 -15.46 -9.74 -48.11
N GLU A 24 -16.70 -10.21 -47.85
CA GLU A 24 -17.73 -10.34 -48.90
C GLU A 24 -18.38 -9.04 -49.31
N TYR A 25 -18.38 -8.01 -48.45
CA TYR A 25 -19.01 -6.71 -48.76
C TYR A 25 -18.02 -5.53 -48.83
N THR A 26 -16.71 -5.79 -48.72
CA THR A 26 -15.70 -4.71 -48.81
C THR A 26 -15.72 -4.00 -50.16
N GLY A 27 -16.06 -4.72 -51.25
CA GLY A 27 -16.21 -4.14 -52.59
C GLY A 27 -17.47 -3.28 -52.77
N ASP A 28 -18.49 -3.48 -51.95
CA ASP A 28 -19.77 -2.78 -51.97
C ASP A 28 -19.80 -1.57 -51.03
N SER A 29 -18.76 -1.38 -50.23
CA SER A 29 -18.66 -0.30 -49.25
C SER A 29 -18.31 1.04 -49.98
N ARG A 30 -19.33 1.71 -50.49
CA ARG A 30 -19.22 2.99 -51.22
C ARG A 30 -19.61 4.21 -50.38
N PHE A 31 -20.14 3.97 -49.19
CA PHE A 31 -20.66 5.04 -48.35
C PHE A 31 -20.08 4.93 -46.94
N THR A 32 -19.70 6.07 -46.41
CA THR A 32 -19.28 6.21 -45.02
C THR A 32 -20.38 6.93 -44.26
N LEU A 33 -20.89 6.29 -43.18
CA LEU A 33 -21.80 6.93 -42.24
C LEU A 33 -20.95 7.62 -41.17
N ASN A 34 -20.88 8.94 -41.21
CA ASN A 34 -20.32 9.71 -40.11
C ASN A 34 -21.43 10.04 -39.11
N ILE A 35 -21.39 9.42 -37.96
CA ILE A 35 -22.30 9.70 -36.87
C ILE A 35 -21.56 10.61 -35.93
N ASN A 36 -21.93 11.88 -35.88
CA ASN A 36 -21.54 12.74 -34.77
C ASN A 36 -22.60 12.60 -33.67
N TYR A 37 -22.24 11.95 -32.61
CA TYR A 37 -23.08 11.88 -31.44
C TYR A 37 -22.33 12.45 -30.25
N THR A 38 -23.02 13.19 -29.42
CA THR A 38 -22.52 13.56 -28.11
C THR A 38 -22.83 12.35 -27.21
N ASN A 39 -21.79 11.72 -26.69
CA ASN A 39 -21.99 10.62 -25.76
C ASN A 39 -22.57 11.20 -24.46
N PRO A 40 -23.79 10.89 -24.07
CA PRO A 40 -24.37 11.41 -22.83
C PRO A 40 -23.72 10.84 -21.57
N THR A 41 -22.90 9.81 -21.69
CA THR A 41 -22.06 9.32 -20.62
C THR A 41 -20.71 10.04 -20.66
N ALA A 42 -20.66 11.25 -20.15
CA ALA A 42 -19.38 11.90 -19.90
C ALA A 42 -18.69 11.17 -18.75
N THR A 43 -17.64 10.44 -19.06
CA THR A 43 -16.72 9.94 -18.05
C THR A 43 -15.64 10.98 -17.81
N ILE A 44 -15.50 11.40 -16.55
CA ILE A 44 -14.50 12.36 -16.13
C ILE A 44 -13.46 11.59 -15.32
N ASN A 45 -12.20 11.73 -15.69
CA ASN A 45 -11.11 11.08 -15.00
C ASN A 45 -10.38 12.08 -14.12
N LEU A 46 -10.47 11.93 -12.81
CA LEU A 46 -9.83 12.78 -11.80
C LEU A 46 -8.45 12.25 -11.38
N GLY A 47 -8.09 11.06 -11.85
CA GLY A 47 -6.86 10.35 -11.46
C GLY A 47 -7.07 9.45 -10.24
N PHE A 48 -6.03 8.67 -9.93
CA PHE A 48 -6.09 7.64 -8.89
C PHE A 48 -6.17 8.19 -7.48
N THR A 49 -6.70 7.38 -6.53
CA THR A 49 -6.65 7.58 -5.09
C THR A 49 -7.42 8.80 -4.57
N LEU A 50 -8.68 8.91 -4.97
CA LEU A 50 -9.58 9.91 -4.42
C LEU A 50 -9.98 9.55 -2.99
N VAL A 51 -10.16 10.56 -2.14
CA VAL A 51 -10.72 10.37 -0.80
C VAL A 51 -12.21 10.14 -0.92
N GLU A 52 -12.69 9.03 -0.38
CA GLU A 52 -14.11 8.67 -0.47
C GLU A 52 -15.00 9.72 0.23
N GLY A 53 -16.00 10.24 -0.50
CA GLY A 53 -16.97 11.21 -0.01
C GLY A 53 -16.45 12.65 0.05
N SER A 54 -15.25 12.92 -0.48
CA SER A 54 -14.69 14.28 -0.54
C SER A 54 -15.13 15.07 -1.77
N GLU A 55 -15.73 14.39 -2.74
CA GLU A 55 -16.13 15.03 -3.97
C GLU A 55 -17.38 15.89 -3.79
N GLU A 56 -17.33 17.07 -4.37
CA GLU A 56 -18.48 17.94 -4.58
C GLU A 56 -18.53 18.32 -6.06
N ILE A 57 -19.65 18.00 -6.69
CA ILE A 57 -19.86 18.25 -8.12
C ILE A 57 -21.04 19.19 -8.28
N PHE A 58 -20.82 20.27 -9.01
CA PHE A 58 -21.85 21.23 -9.37
C PHE A 58 -21.99 21.26 -10.90
N SER A 59 -23.21 21.35 -11.38
CA SER A 59 -23.55 21.58 -12.78
C SER A 59 -24.37 22.84 -12.89
N ASP A 60 -23.85 23.85 -13.60
CA ASP A 60 -24.49 25.17 -13.72
C ASP A 60 -24.86 25.80 -12.36
N GLY A 61 -24.09 25.47 -11.29
CA GLY A 61 -24.29 25.96 -9.93
C GLY A 61 -25.25 25.12 -9.07
N GLU A 62 -25.87 24.08 -9.61
CA GLU A 62 -26.66 23.11 -8.84
C GLU A 62 -25.78 21.93 -8.40
N LYS A 63 -25.85 21.55 -7.12
CA LYS A 63 -25.10 20.43 -6.57
C LYS A 63 -25.70 19.12 -7.05
N LEU A 64 -24.85 18.27 -7.64
CA LEU A 64 -25.23 16.92 -8.07
C LEU A 64 -25.18 15.93 -6.92
N GLU A 65 -26.14 15.01 -6.89
CA GLU A 65 -26.23 13.97 -5.88
C GLU A 65 -25.58 12.66 -6.37
N ARG A 66 -24.68 12.12 -5.55
CA ARG A 66 -24.06 10.82 -5.78
C ARG A 66 -25.10 9.71 -5.84
N GLY A 67 -24.98 8.82 -6.83
CA GLY A 67 -25.90 7.69 -7.02
C GLY A 67 -27.16 8.03 -7.81
N THR A 68 -27.54 9.31 -7.90
CA THR A 68 -28.64 9.79 -8.73
C THR A 68 -28.11 10.41 -10.02
N ASP A 69 -27.23 11.39 -9.89
CA ASP A 69 -26.74 12.20 -10.99
C ASP A 69 -25.37 11.73 -11.50
N TYR A 70 -24.57 11.12 -10.62
CA TYR A 70 -23.27 10.56 -11.00
C TYR A 70 -22.91 9.32 -10.16
N GLN A 71 -22.00 8.51 -10.72
CA GLN A 71 -21.30 7.43 -10.03
C GLN A 71 -19.80 7.73 -10.03
N ILE A 72 -19.11 7.34 -8.97
CA ILE A 72 -17.67 7.54 -8.85
C ILE A 72 -16.99 6.24 -8.40
N ASP A 73 -15.91 5.90 -9.09
CA ASP A 73 -14.96 4.90 -8.65
C ASP A 73 -13.75 5.61 -8.04
N TYR A 74 -13.63 5.55 -6.72
CA TYR A 74 -12.56 6.26 -5.99
C TYR A 74 -11.17 5.71 -6.25
N PHE A 75 -11.07 4.43 -6.60
CA PHE A 75 -9.78 3.83 -6.90
C PHE A 75 -9.24 4.32 -8.26
N SER A 76 -10.04 4.24 -9.29
CA SER A 76 -9.65 4.70 -10.63
C SER A 76 -9.83 6.21 -10.82
N GLY A 77 -10.58 6.87 -9.92
CA GLY A 77 -10.92 8.29 -10.02
C GLY A 77 -11.84 8.63 -11.17
N VAL A 78 -12.64 7.65 -11.62
CA VAL A 78 -13.54 7.84 -12.75
C VAL A 78 -14.92 8.20 -12.24
N ILE A 79 -15.42 9.35 -12.67
CA ILE A 79 -16.81 9.77 -12.50
C ILE A 79 -17.59 9.47 -13.77
N MET A 80 -18.74 8.83 -13.62
CA MET A 80 -19.72 8.63 -14.68
C MET A 80 -20.97 9.43 -14.36
N LEU A 81 -21.31 10.40 -15.19
CA LEU A 81 -22.56 11.15 -15.09
C LEU A 81 -23.71 10.26 -15.59
N THR A 82 -24.73 10.05 -14.76
CA THR A 82 -25.83 9.09 -15.00
C THR A 82 -27.17 9.74 -15.28
N GLY A 83 -27.30 11.05 -15.12
CA GLY A 83 -28.54 11.81 -15.32
C GLY A 83 -28.67 12.45 -16.69
N ASP A 84 -29.78 13.15 -16.92
CA ASP A 84 -29.99 14.02 -18.10
C ASP A 84 -29.15 15.32 -18.02
N ILE A 85 -27.89 15.17 -17.58
CA ILE A 85 -26.99 16.31 -17.44
C ILE A 85 -26.54 16.72 -18.83
N ASN A 86 -26.75 17.98 -19.14
CA ASN A 86 -26.32 18.53 -20.41
C ASN A 86 -24.80 18.46 -20.53
N PRO A 87 -24.23 17.78 -21.54
CA PRO A 87 -22.77 17.67 -21.67
C PRO A 87 -22.05 19.01 -21.89
N ASN A 88 -22.78 20.08 -22.17
CA ASN A 88 -22.26 21.44 -22.30
C ASN A 88 -22.48 22.31 -21.04
N SER A 89 -22.99 21.73 -19.94
CA SER A 89 -23.09 22.44 -18.67
C SER A 89 -21.71 22.73 -18.09
N ASP A 90 -21.61 23.83 -17.37
CA ASP A 90 -20.40 24.17 -16.63
C ASP A 90 -20.29 23.28 -15.39
N LEU A 91 -19.34 22.33 -15.43
CA LEU A 91 -19.12 21.39 -14.36
C LEU A 91 -17.97 21.86 -13.47
N GLU A 92 -18.28 22.17 -12.24
CA GLU A 92 -17.29 22.46 -11.20
C GLU A 92 -17.16 21.24 -10.29
N ILE A 93 -15.93 20.65 -10.22
CA ILE A 93 -15.65 19.46 -9.43
C ILE A 93 -14.57 19.80 -8.43
N SER A 94 -14.89 19.63 -7.15
CA SER A 94 -13.97 19.74 -6.03
C SER A 94 -13.82 18.36 -5.38
N TYR A 95 -12.61 17.95 -5.09
CA TYR A 95 -12.31 16.64 -4.48
C TYR A 95 -10.98 16.65 -3.76
N ASP A 96 -10.83 15.75 -2.81
CA ASP A 96 -9.57 15.49 -2.14
C ASP A 96 -8.92 14.22 -2.72
N LYS A 97 -7.61 14.20 -2.76
CA LYS A 97 -6.83 13.11 -3.32
C LYS A 97 -5.76 12.69 -2.32
N HIS A 98 -5.62 11.37 -2.13
CA HIS A 98 -4.45 10.85 -1.44
C HIS A 98 -3.24 10.96 -2.38
N ASP A 99 -2.25 11.73 -1.97
CA ASP A 99 -0.96 11.70 -2.64
C ASP A 99 -0.23 10.42 -2.22
N LEU A 100 -0.02 9.53 -3.18
CA LEU A 100 0.69 8.26 -2.98
C LEU A 100 2.14 8.46 -2.54
N VAL A 101 2.70 9.63 -2.81
CA VAL A 101 4.08 9.99 -2.45
C VAL A 101 4.12 11.50 -2.19
N THR A 102 4.04 11.89 -0.94
CA THR A 102 4.32 13.27 -0.54
C THR A 102 5.78 13.37 -0.10
N PHE A 103 6.63 13.90 -0.96
CA PHE A 103 7.95 14.32 -0.53
C PHE A 103 7.88 15.79 -0.10
N ASP A 104 7.92 16.04 1.20
CA ASP A 104 8.19 17.38 1.69
C ASP A 104 9.56 17.81 1.17
N ARG A 105 9.57 18.83 0.35
CA ARG A 105 10.83 19.38 -0.15
C ARG A 105 11.46 20.22 0.96
N LYS A 106 12.57 19.75 1.50
CA LYS A 106 13.40 20.49 2.46
C LYS A 106 14.71 20.85 1.78
N ILE A 107 14.99 22.12 1.71
CA ILE A 107 16.22 22.65 1.13
C ILE A 107 16.95 23.41 2.21
N MET A 108 18.23 23.10 2.40
CA MET A 108 19.13 23.83 3.29
C MET A 108 20.38 24.20 2.50
N VAL A 109 20.65 25.48 2.42
CA VAL A 109 21.85 26.02 1.77
C VAL A 109 22.57 26.89 2.75
N GLY A 110 23.84 26.60 2.98
CA GLY A 110 24.67 27.38 3.84
C GLY A 110 26.00 27.74 3.17
N SER A 111 26.47 28.93 3.45
CA SER A 111 27.82 29.37 3.05
C SER A 111 28.49 30.12 4.18
N ARG A 112 29.78 29.91 4.29
CA ARG A 112 30.64 30.67 5.20
C ARG A 112 31.82 31.23 4.42
N ALA A 113 32.08 32.51 4.60
CA ALA A 113 33.27 33.17 4.15
C ALA A 113 34.07 33.66 5.35
N GLN A 114 35.37 33.47 5.35
CA GLN A 114 36.25 33.95 6.40
C GLN A 114 37.46 34.59 5.76
N ILE A 115 37.86 35.71 6.28
CA ILE A 115 39.08 36.43 5.92
C ILE A 115 39.98 36.44 7.15
N ASP A 116 41.12 35.81 7.03
CA ASP A 116 42.16 35.85 8.03
C ASP A 116 43.11 36.97 7.67
N PHE A 117 43.28 37.95 8.58
CA PHE A 117 44.19 39.09 8.39
C PHE A 117 45.60 38.74 8.82
N ASP A 118 45.70 37.98 9.90
CA ASP A 118 46.91 37.35 10.42
C ASP A 118 46.52 36.12 11.28
N ASP A 119 47.50 35.47 11.91
CA ASP A 119 47.28 34.30 12.75
C ASP A 119 46.36 34.58 13.96
N ASN A 120 46.18 35.86 14.30
CA ASN A 120 45.49 36.31 15.51
C ASN A 120 44.24 37.17 15.21
N ALA A 121 43.87 37.33 13.93
CA ALA A 121 42.75 38.16 13.55
C ALA A 121 41.99 37.57 12.37
N PHE A 122 40.69 37.37 12.54
CA PHE A 122 39.81 36.97 11.45
C PHE A 122 38.48 37.71 11.51
N LEU A 123 37.84 37.79 10.36
CA LEU A 123 36.43 38.19 10.19
C LEU A 123 35.71 37.11 9.39
N GLY A 124 34.68 36.53 9.99
CA GLY A 124 33.83 35.51 9.36
C GLY A 124 32.42 36.04 9.12
N MET A 125 31.81 35.55 8.07
CA MET A 125 30.39 35.75 7.77
C MET A 125 29.78 34.42 7.38
N THR A 126 28.65 34.05 7.99
CA THR A 126 27.85 32.87 7.63
C THR A 126 26.49 33.30 7.16
N ALA A 127 25.98 32.61 6.16
CA ALA A 127 24.60 32.75 5.72
C ALA A 127 24.01 31.34 5.54
N LEU A 128 22.84 31.13 6.13
CA LEU A 128 22.11 29.88 6.09
C LEU A 128 20.67 30.17 5.63
N TYR A 129 20.23 29.48 4.60
CA TYR A 129 18.84 29.50 4.13
C TYR A 129 18.23 28.13 4.30
N TYR A 130 17.08 28.07 4.93
CA TYR A 130 16.25 26.88 5.10
C TYR A 130 14.88 27.13 4.52
N ASP A 131 14.42 26.22 3.68
CA ASP A 131 13.11 26.22 3.04
C ASP A 131 12.47 24.85 3.17
N GLN A 132 11.32 24.80 3.79
CA GLN A 132 10.45 23.62 3.85
C GLN A 132 9.17 23.98 3.14
N ASP A 133 8.96 23.34 2.01
CA ASP A 133 7.76 23.50 1.18
C ASP A 133 6.88 22.27 1.33
N ILE A 134 5.58 22.46 1.27
CA ILE A 134 4.58 21.40 1.42
C ILE A 134 3.86 21.23 0.09
N VAL A 135 3.69 19.99 -0.34
CA VAL A 135 3.00 19.65 -1.58
C VAL A 135 1.48 19.83 -1.42
N ASN A 136 0.97 19.67 -0.20
CA ASN A 136 -0.46 19.76 0.07
C ASN A 136 -0.92 21.22 0.13
N LYS A 137 -1.91 21.59 -0.69
CA LYS A 137 -2.48 22.96 -0.70
C LYS A 137 -3.34 23.27 0.53
N LYS A 138 -3.89 22.25 1.20
CA LYS A 138 -4.54 22.38 2.50
C LYS A 138 -3.51 22.06 3.58
N VAL A 139 -3.02 23.09 4.22
CA VAL A 139 -1.99 22.98 5.25
C VAL A 139 -2.62 22.79 6.60
N GLU A 140 -2.35 21.67 7.23
CA GLU A 140 -2.75 21.41 8.61
C GLU A 140 -1.95 22.29 9.58
N VAL A 141 -2.57 22.67 10.70
CA VAL A 141 -1.89 23.40 11.79
C VAL A 141 -0.71 22.60 12.31
N GLY A 142 0.49 23.18 12.25
CA GLY A 142 1.75 22.54 12.66
C GLY A 142 2.57 21.95 11.52
N TYR A 143 2.05 21.95 10.29
CA TYR A 143 2.74 21.53 9.07
C TYR A 143 2.90 22.65 8.05
N GLU A 144 2.82 23.89 8.52
CA GLU A 144 2.96 25.05 7.67
C GLU A 144 4.36 25.09 7.02
N PRO A 145 4.47 25.58 5.77
CA PRO A 145 5.77 25.77 5.15
C PRO A 145 6.55 26.83 5.93
N ILE A 146 7.84 26.58 6.09
CA ILE A 146 8.72 27.44 6.87
C ILE A 146 9.90 27.84 6.02
N GLN A 147 10.16 29.15 5.94
CA GLN A 147 11.37 29.69 5.38
C GLN A 147 12.13 30.45 6.47
N ASN A 148 13.41 30.15 6.61
CA ASN A 148 14.28 30.83 7.56
C ASN A 148 15.56 31.28 6.85
N PHE A 149 15.92 32.53 7.03
CA PHE A 149 17.22 33.02 6.66
C PHE A 149 17.98 33.47 7.92
N ILE A 150 19.14 32.89 8.10
CA ILE A 150 20.02 33.19 9.25
C ILE A 150 21.33 33.72 8.70
N TRP A 151 21.79 34.80 9.28
CA TRP A 151 23.14 35.28 8.98
C TRP A 151 23.84 35.68 10.26
N ASP A 152 25.15 35.53 10.26
CA ASP A 152 26.00 36.00 11.30
C ASP A 152 27.25 36.66 10.72
N ILE A 153 27.81 37.56 11.52
CA ILE A 153 29.16 38.12 11.34
C ILE A 153 29.88 37.94 12.66
N ASN A 154 30.99 37.25 12.61
CA ASN A 154 31.83 37.02 13.78
C ASN A 154 33.27 37.39 13.50
N GLY A 155 33.98 37.84 14.54
CA GLY A 155 35.36 38.19 14.38
C GLY A 155 36.12 38.12 15.68
N ARG A 156 37.41 37.91 15.54
CA ARG A 156 38.38 37.91 16.63
C ARG A 156 39.59 38.73 16.24
N TYR A 157 40.05 39.50 17.15
CA TYR A 157 41.30 40.22 17.05
C TYR A 157 42.09 40.07 18.36
N GLU A 158 43.29 39.59 18.27
CA GLU A 158 44.19 39.42 19.38
C GLU A 158 45.53 40.07 19.05
N LYS A 159 46.08 40.85 20.00
CA LYS A 159 47.35 41.53 19.83
C LYS A 159 48.16 41.51 21.09
N ASP A 160 49.38 41.12 20.93
CA ASP A 160 50.36 41.25 21.99
C ASP A 160 50.78 42.71 22.19
N LEU A 161 50.83 43.15 23.46
CA LEU A 161 51.07 44.50 23.84
C LEU A 161 52.38 44.59 24.63
N ASP A 162 53.51 44.38 23.94
CA ASP A 162 54.85 44.42 24.56
C ASP A 162 55.12 45.71 25.30
N TYR A 163 54.67 46.86 24.76
CA TYR A 163 54.83 48.15 25.38
C TYR A 163 54.13 48.27 26.74
N LEU A 164 52.97 47.56 26.89
CA LEU A 164 52.24 47.57 28.15
C LEU A 164 52.94 46.75 29.20
N THR A 165 53.47 45.58 28.82
CA THR A 165 54.29 44.74 29.67
C THR A 165 55.59 45.51 30.14
N ALA A 166 56.26 46.21 29.21
CA ALA A 166 57.37 47.02 29.50
C ALA A 166 57.03 48.19 30.45
N ARG A 167 55.84 48.79 30.32
CA ARG A 167 55.40 49.86 31.25
C ARG A 167 55.04 49.32 32.63
N ILE A 168 54.43 48.16 32.73
CA ILE A 168 54.07 47.48 33.98
C ILE A 168 55.34 47.14 34.73
N ASN A 169 56.38 46.67 34.06
CA ASN A 169 57.68 46.33 34.64
C ASN A 169 58.53 47.54 35.07
N GLN A 170 58.11 48.76 34.73
CA GLN A 170 58.73 49.98 35.29
C GLN A 170 58.33 50.22 36.75
N PHE A 171 57.28 49.56 37.24
CA PHE A 171 56.92 49.62 38.65
C PHE A 171 57.74 48.59 39.43
N ASN A 172 58.63 49.01 40.32
CA ASN A 172 59.58 48.17 41.05
C ASN A 172 59.00 47.03 41.89
N PHE A 173 57.67 46.97 42.03
CA PHE A 173 56.96 45.96 42.78
C PHE A 173 56.18 44.98 41.88
N LEU A 174 56.25 45.18 40.57
CA LEU A 174 55.62 44.30 39.58
C LEU A 174 56.70 43.72 38.65
N ASN A 175 56.67 42.40 38.45
CA ASN A 175 57.52 41.72 37.49
C ASN A 175 56.61 40.79 36.63
N ALA A 176 56.21 41.31 35.50
CA ALA A 176 55.41 40.54 34.56
C ALA A 176 56.31 39.72 33.65
N GLU A 177 56.33 38.41 33.82
CA GLU A 177 57.10 37.46 33.02
C GLU A 177 56.45 37.12 31.70
N LYS A 178 55.11 37.30 31.58
CA LYS A 178 54.36 37.07 30.35
C LYS A 178 53.99 38.36 29.64
N ILE A 179 54.03 38.34 28.33
CA ILE A 179 53.59 39.46 27.49
C ILE A 179 52.10 39.72 27.72
N SER A 180 51.75 40.99 27.93
CA SER A 180 50.33 41.39 28.01
C SER A 180 49.72 41.30 26.66
N SER A 181 48.53 40.70 26.56
CA SER A 181 47.76 40.61 25.33
C SER A 181 46.38 41.29 25.46
N PHE A 182 45.91 41.79 24.35
CA PHE A 182 44.60 42.33 24.21
C PHE A 182 43.81 41.41 23.25
N SER A 183 42.65 40.86 23.68
CA SER A 183 41.80 40.06 22.86
C SER A 183 40.39 40.63 22.87
N ILE A 184 39.82 40.78 21.69
CA ILE A 184 38.42 41.13 21.49
C ILE A 184 37.80 40.13 20.52
N GLU A 185 36.66 39.57 20.91
CA GLU A 185 35.88 38.66 20.11
C GLU A 185 34.44 39.12 20.17
N GLY A 186 33.74 39.04 19.02
CA GLY A 186 32.37 39.44 18.94
C GLY A 186 31.62 38.71 17.82
N GLU A 187 30.33 38.56 18.01
CA GLU A 187 29.43 37.98 17.05
C GLU A 187 28.12 38.78 17.02
N ILE A 188 27.59 39.00 15.82
CA ILE A 188 26.26 39.54 15.58
C ILE A 188 25.57 38.55 14.67
N ALA A 189 24.43 37.99 15.14
CA ALA A 189 23.63 37.08 14.38
C ALA A 189 22.18 37.57 14.33
N GLN A 190 21.51 37.30 13.21
CA GLN A 190 20.09 37.59 13.04
C GLN A 190 19.40 36.43 12.36
N VAL A 191 18.23 36.06 12.88
CA VAL A 191 17.28 35.12 12.27
C VAL A 191 16.13 35.90 11.68
N LEU A 192 15.85 35.66 10.40
CA LEU A 192 14.73 36.25 9.66
C LEU A 192 13.73 35.10 9.32
N PRO A 193 12.82 34.77 10.24
CA PRO A 193 11.84 33.74 10.01
C PRO A 193 10.72 34.26 9.09
N ASN A 194 10.29 33.41 8.18
CA ASN A 194 9.07 33.61 7.39
C ASN A 194 8.22 32.33 7.54
N PRO A 195 7.51 32.20 8.67
CA PRO A 195 6.61 31.06 8.87
C PRO A 195 5.37 31.23 7.99
N ASN A 196 4.96 30.15 7.36
CA ASN A 196 3.71 30.05 6.61
C ASN A 196 3.60 31.05 5.43
N SER A 197 4.28 30.73 4.35
CA SER A 197 4.28 31.53 3.11
C SER A 197 3.07 31.32 2.21
N ILE A 198 2.08 30.52 2.62
CA ILE A 198 0.90 30.20 1.82
C ILE A 198 -0.09 31.37 1.77
N SER A 199 -0.61 31.63 0.59
CA SER A 199 -1.70 32.56 0.36
C SER A 199 -2.91 31.82 -0.21
N ASN A 200 -4.11 32.18 0.22
CA ASN A 200 -5.35 31.64 -0.31
C ASN A 200 -6.16 32.77 -0.97
N SER A 201 -6.30 32.70 -2.29
CA SER A 201 -7.04 33.69 -3.06
C SER A 201 -8.57 33.63 -2.85
N ARG A 202 -9.10 32.47 -2.38
CA ARG A 202 -10.54 32.32 -2.09
C ARG A 202 -10.96 33.05 -0.82
N THR A 203 -10.12 33.01 0.21
CA THR A 203 -10.39 33.69 1.49
C THR A 203 -9.82 35.09 1.53
N GLY A 204 -8.98 35.46 0.56
CA GLY A 204 -8.30 36.76 0.52
C GLY A 204 -7.11 36.86 1.47
N ASP A 205 -6.69 35.78 2.08
CA ASP A 205 -5.58 35.74 3.02
C ASP A 205 -4.23 35.72 2.27
N SER A 206 -3.38 36.70 2.58
CA SER A 206 -2.06 36.84 1.95
C SER A 206 -0.88 36.57 2.88
N ASN A 207 -1.12 36.36 4.18
CA ASN A 207 -0.08 36.31 5.21
C ASN A 207 -0.12 34.99 6.00
N GLY A 208 -0.12 33.89 5.28
CA GLY A 208 -0.16 32.56 5.88
C GLY A 208 -1.58 32.08 6.16
N VAL A 209 -1.83 30.87 5.73
CA VAL A 209 -3.10 30.17 5.92
C VAL A 209 -2.81 28.83 6.55
N ALA A 210 -3.45 28.55 7.67
CA ALA A 210 -3.56 27.20 8.20
C ALA A 210 -5.04 26.83 8.23
N PHE A 211 -5.35 25.65 7.72
CA PHE A 211 -6.71 25.15 7.79
C PHE A 211 -6.88 24.46 9.15
N ILE A 212 -7.76 25.04 9.96
CA ILE A 212 -8.36 24.28 11.05
C ILE A 212 -9.42 23.47 10.32
N ASP A 213 -9.13 22.18 10.17
CA ASP A 213 -10.05 21.27 9.51
C ASP A 213 -11.41 21.33 10.21
N ASP A 214 -12.46 21.35 9.44
CA ASP A 214 -13.85 21.26 9.88
C ASP A 214 -14.20 19.87 10.44
N PHE A 215 -13.19 19.10 10.86
CA PHE A 215 -13.26 17.74 11.36
C PHE A 215 -13.60 16.65 10.32
N GLU A 216 -13.93 17.00 9.10
CA GLU A 216 -14.18 16.02 8.02
C GLU A 216 -12.88 15.46 7.43
N GLY A 217 -11.82 16.27 7.32
CA GLY A 217 -10.48 15.82 6.92
C GLY A 217 -9.59 15.37 8.08
N SER A 218 -10.07 15.40 9.33
CA SER A 218 -9.30 14.96 10.50
C SER A 218 -9.15 13.44 10.57
N LYS A 219 -9.90 12.69 9.76
CA LYS A 219 -9.81 11.24 9.66
C LYS A 219 -8.90 10.85 8.49
N ARG A 220 -7.61 10.69 8.76
CA ARG A 220 -6.74 9.96 7.84
C ARG A 220 -7.04 8.47 7.95
N VAL A 221 -7.32 7.84 6.82
CA VAL A 221 -7.57 6.40 6.75
C VAL A 221 -6.56 5.79 5.78
N THR A 222 -5.81 4.81 6.26
CA THR A 222 -4.98 3.95 5.44
C THR A 222 -5.71 2.63 5.26
N ASN A 223 -6.03 2.26 4.03
CA ASN A 223 -6.78 1.05 3.73
C ASN A 223 -5.88 0.02 3.04
N PRO A 224 -5.46 -1.04 3.73
CA PRO A 224 -4.90 -2.21 3.04
C PRO A 224 -5.91 -2.76 2.03
N SER A 225 -5.41 -3.25 0.91
CA SER A 225 -6.28 -3.82 -0.12
C SER A 225 -6.98 -5.09 0.37
N ILE A 226 -8.27 -5.24 0.05
CA ILE A 226 -9.00 -6.50 0.25
C ILE A 226 -8.85 -7.46 -0.93
N LEU A 227 -8.14 -7.08 -2.00
CA LEU A 227 -7.99 -7.95 -3.15
C LEU A 227 -6.95 -9.03 -2.87
N ARG A 228 -7.33 -10.28 -3.14
CA ARG A 228 -6.52 -11.50 -2.93
C ARG A 228 -5.06 -11.34 -3.37
N ARG A 229 -4.84 -10.76 -4.55
CA ARG A 229 -3.53 -10.63 -5.20
C ARG A 229 -2.48 -9.80 -4.45
N PHE A 230 -2.91 -9.02 -3.45
CA PHE A 230 -2.00 -8.19 -2.63
C PHE A 230 -1.60 -8.87 -1.32
N TRP A 231 -2.10 -10.08 -1.09
CA TRP A 231 -1.83 -10.85 0.11
C TRP A 231 -1.03 -12.09 -0.22
N ASN A 232 -0.05 -12.36 0.59
CA ASN A 232 0.83 -13.53 0.51
C ASN A 232 0.71 -14.34 1.80
N VAL A 233 1.21 -15.57 1.77
CA VAL A 233 1.32 -16.38 2.98
C VAL A 233 2.25 -15.68 3.98
N SER A 234 1.91 -15.66 5.27
CA SER A 234 2.75 -15.02 6.28
C SER A 234 3.77 -15.98 6.88
N SER A 235 4.87 -15.44 7.41
CA SER A 235 5.73 -16.16 8.36
C SER A 235 4.98 -16.48 9.65
N ALA A 236 5.51 -17.40 10.45
CA ALA A 236 4.95 -17.73 11.75
C ALA A 236 5.06 -16.54 12.71
N PRO A 237 4.02 -16.24 13.52
CA PRO A 237 4.11 -15.24 14.57
C PRO A 237 5.19 -15.57 15.60
N LEU A 238 5.84 -14.56 16.19
CA LEU A 238 6.93 -14.76 17.14
C LEU A 238 6.52 -15.52 18.43
N ASP A 239 5.32 -15.34 18.88
CA ASP A 239 4.78 -16.08 20.02
C ASP A 239 4.66 -17.58 19.73
N VAL A 240 4.30 -17.92 18.50
CA VAL A 240 4.29 -19.29 17.99
C VAL A 240 5.72 -19.81 17.83
N GLN A 241 6.62 -19.04 17.21
CA GLN A 241 8.02 -19.43 17.01
C GLN A 241 8.78 -19.63 18.33
N ASN A 242 8.48 -18.82 19.34
CA ASN A 242 9.10 -18.91 20.66
C ASN A 242 8.55 -20.05 21.53
N ASN A 243 7.48 -20.70 21.10
CA ASN A 243 6.98 -21.87 21.76
C ASN A 243 7.95 -23.05 21.52
N GLN A 244 8.33 -23.76 22.58
CA GLN A 244 9.23 -24.92 22.49
C GLN A 244 8.66 -26.09 21.67
N GLU A 245 7.36 -26.08 21.44
CA GLU A 245 6.63 -27.05 20.62
C GLU A 245 6.39 -26.55 19.19
N TYR A 246 6.99 -25.40 18.81
CA TYR A 246 6.82 -24.87 17.47
C TYR A 246 7.28 -25.87 16.40
N ASP A 247 6.38 -26.13 15.47
CA ASP A 247 6.65 -26.91 14.27
C ASP A 247 5.90 -26.25 13.10
N GLN A 248 6.53 -26.14 11.96
CA GLN A 248 5.88 -25.70 10.71
C GLN A 248 4.61 -26.52 10.42
N ARG A 249 4.58 -27.77 10.84
CA ARG A 249 3.41 -28.65 10.76
C ARG A 249 2.19 -28.16 11.54
N ASN A 250 2.33 -27.15 12.41
CA ASN A 250 1.20 -26.53 13.11
C ASN A 250 0.50 -25.47 12.27
N ARG A 251 1.02 -25.14 11.10
CA ARG A 251 0.33 -24.27 10.16
C ARG A 251 -0.87 -24.99 9.57
N LEU A 252 -2.04 -24.36 9.69
CA LEU A 252 -3.27 -24.87 9.10
C LEU A 252 -3.25 -24.72 7.57
N LYS A 253 -3.90 -25.62 6.87
CA LYS A 253 -4.18 -25.42 5.45
C LYS A 253 -5.14 -24.23 5.32
N MET A 254 -4.70 -23.20 4.58
CA MET A 254 -5.46 -21.97 4.40
C MET A 254 -5.44 -21.52 2.95
N TYR A 255 -6.55 -20.95 2.51
CA TYR A 255 -6.63 -20.22 1.25
C TYR A 255 -7.54 -19.00 1.42
N TRP A 256 -7.24 -17.98 0.60
CA TRP A 256 -7.96 -16.71 0.63
C TRP A 256 -8.35 -16.29 -0.79
N TYR A 257 -9.52 -15.67 -0.91
CA TYR A 257 -10.06 -15.35 -2.21
C TYR A 257 -11.09 -14.22 -2.15
N ASN A 258 -11.35 -13.60 -3.31
CA ASN A 258 -12.51 -12.76 -3.52
C ASN A 258 -13.59 -13.61 -4.21
N PRO A 259 -14.74 -13.81 -3.59
CA PRO A 259 -15.80 -14.61 -4.19
C PRO A 259 -16.30 -14.00 -5.51
N TYR A 260 -16.53 -14.82 -6.51
CA TYR A 260 -17.16 -14.38 -7.77
C TYR A 260 -18.52 -13.72 -7.53
N SER A 261 -19.29 -14.24 -6.57
CA SER A 261 -20.54 -13.61 -6.12
C SER A 261 -20.25 -12.58 -5.04
N GLN A 262 -20.24 -11.33 -5.44
CA GLN A 262 -20.00 -10.18 -4.55
C GLN A 262 -21.10 -10.02 -3.50
N VAL A 263 -20.79 -9.37 -2.40
CA VAL A 263 -21.73 -9.10 -1.30
C VAL A 263 -22.46 -7.78 -1.55
N LEU A 264 -23.74 -7.73 -1.24
CA LEU A 264 -24.48 -6.48 -1.28
C LEU A 264 -23.87 -5.45 -0.32
N THR A 265 -23.58 -4.26 -0.82
CA THR A 265 -22.97 -3.17 -0.05
C THR A 265 -23.81 -2.83 1.20
N ASN A 266 -25.14 -2.87 1.09
CA ASN A 266 -26.03 -2.62 2.22
C ASN A 266 -25.92 -3.64 3.35
N ASN A 267 -25.43 -4.85 3.07
CA ASN A 267 -25.20 -5.84 4.11
C ASN A 267 -24.06 -5.47 5.03
N ILE A 268 -23.11 -4.64 4.56
CA ILE A 268 -21.96 -4.18 5.32
C ILE A 268 -22.21 -2.75 5.84
N TRP A 269 -22.72 -1.86 4.97
CA TRP A 269 -22.96 -0.44 5.29
C TRP A 269 -24.41 -0.04 5.03
N PRO A 270 -25.35 -0.37 5.92
CA PRO A 270 -26.78 -0.12 5.71
C PRO A 270 -27.17 1.36 5.73
N THR A 271 -26.28 2.23 6.22
CA THR A 271 -26.50 3.67 6.31
C THR A 271 -26.12 4.43 5.04
N ILE A 272 -25.50 3.78 4.08
CA ILE A 272 -25.27 4.39 2.77
C ILE A 272 -26.65 4.61 2.14
N SER A 273 -27.03 5.89 2.03
CA SER A 273 -28.29 6.29 1.40
C SER A 273 -28.30 5.80 -0.04
N THR A 274 -29.20 4.88 -0.32
CA THR A 274 -29.23 4.23 -1.62
C THR A 274 -30.48 4.68 -2.37
N SER A 275 -30.30 5.34 -3.50
CA SER A 275 -31.33 5.41 -4.52
C SER A 275 -31.77 3.99 -4.90
N GLN A 276 -32.97 3.81 -5.46
CA GLN A 276 -33.44 2.46 -5.84
C GLN A 276 -32.46 1.69 -6.74
N ARG A 277 -31.60 2.37 -7.49
CA ARG A 277 -30.51 1.77 -8.27
C ARG A 277 -29.37 1.24 -7.42
N ALA A 278 -29.04 1.91 -6.34
CA ALA A 278 -27.95 1.56 -5.43
C ALA A 278 -28.29 0.42 -4.47
N GLN A 279 -29.56 0.00 -4.37
CA GLN A 279 -29.96 -1.18 -3.57
C GLN A 279 -29.33 -2.49 -4.04
N ASN A 280 -28.84 -2.52 -5.27
CA ASN A 280 -28.18 -3.69 -5.87
C ASN A 280 -26.66 -3.49 -6.01
N LEU A 281 -26.08 -2.46 -5.40
CA LEU A 281 -24.64 -2.31 -5.38
C LEU A 281 -24.01 -3.44 -4.59
N THR A 282 -23.00 -4.01 -5.17
CA THR A 282 -22.20 -5.08 -4.58
C THR A 282 -20.78 -4.59 -4.34
N THR A 283 -20.11 -5.21 -3.40
CA THR A 283 -18.71 -4.96 -3.09
C THR A 283 -17.97 -6.28 -2.96
N ASP A 284 -16.67 -6.24 -3.25
CA ASP A 284 -15.80 -7.35 -3.00
C ASP A 284 -15.56 -7.52 -1.50
N VAL A 285 -15.28 -8.75 -1.11
CA VAL A 285 -14.84 -9.10 0.23
C VAL A 285 -13.67 -10.07 0.11
N LEU A 286 -12.78 -10.05 1.08
CA LEU A 286 -11.73 -11.05 1.21
C LEU A 286 -12.22 -12.16 2.13
N VAL A 287 -12.26 -13.38 1.64
CA VAL A 287 -12.60 -14.56 2.42
C VAL A 287 -11.34 -15.32 2.76
N LEU A 288 -11.14 -15.60 4.04
CA LEU A 288 -10.10 -16.49 4.52
C LEU A 288 -10.76 -17.79 4.96
N LYS A 289 -10.28 -18.91 4.43
CA LYS A 289 -10.76 -20.24 4.81
C LYS A 289 -9.58 -21.08 5.25
N TYR A 290 -9.67 -21.62 6.43
CA TYR A 290 -8.64 -22.45 7.04
C TYR A 290 -9.26 -23.69 7.65
N GLN A 291 -8.50 -24.78 7.68
CA GLN A 291 -8.92 -26.04 8.24
C GLN A 291 -7.72 -26.84 8.74
N PRO A 292 -7.87 -27.57 9.86
CA PRO A 292 -6.84 -28.50 10.31
C PRO A 292 -6.71 -29.66 9.32
N GLN A 293 -5.49 -30.14 9.14
CA GLN A 293 -5.22 -31.37 8.41
C GLN A 293 -5.36 -32.60 9.34
N GLU A 294 -5.46 -33.80 8.77
CA GLU A 294 -5.69 -35.03 9.57
C GLU A 294 -4.63 -35.23 10.63
N PHE A 295 -3.35 -35.03 10.30
CA PHE A 295 -2.25 -35.21 11.25
C PHE A 295 -2.25 -34.18 12.39
N GLN A 296 -2.93 -33.06 12.23
CA GLN A 296 -3.11 -32.03 13.26
C GLN A 296 -4.28 -32.29 14.20
N SER A 297 -5.05 -33.36 13.98
CA SER A 297 -6.26 -33.68 14.74
C SER A 297 -6.01 -33.88 16.25
N THR A 298 -4.78 -34.20 16.64
CA THR A 298 -4.34 -34.38 18.05
C THR A 298 -3.50 -33.22 18.57
N ALA A 299 -3.24 -32.20 17.74
CA ALA A 299 -2.49 -31.03 18.16
C ALA A 299 -3.31 -30.16 19.14
N ASP A 300 -2.61 -29.42 19.99
CA ASP A 300 -3.25 -28.41 20.82
C ASP A 300 -3.85 -27.32 19.92
N PRO A 301 -5.16 -27.04 19.99
CA PRO A 301 -5.78 -25.98 19.20
C PRO A 301 -5.10 -24.62 19.33
N ASP A 302 -4.53 -24.31 20.48
CA ASP A 302 -3.83 -23.05 20.73
C ASP A 302 -2.45 -22.98 20.06
N SER A 303 -1.92 -24.11 19.59
CA SER A 303 -0.68 -24.17 18.81
C SER A 303 -0.90 -24.03 17.29
N LEU A 304 -2.14 -24.19 16.84
CA LEU A 304 -2.49 -24.14 15.41
C LEU A 304 -2.70 -22.71 14.96
N TRP A 305 -2.14 -22.37 13.80
CA TRP A 305 -2.24 -21.02 13.26
C TRP A 305 -2.29 -21.03 11.72
N ALA A 306 -2.78 -19.93 11.16
CA ALA A 306 -2.69 -19.62 9.73
C ALA A 306 -2.67 -18.10 9.58
N GLY A 307 -1.97 -17.59 8.58
CA GLY A 307 -1.83 -16.16 8.41
C GLY A 307 -1.53 -15.74 6.98
N ILE A 308 -1.94 -14.53 6.65
CA ILE A 308 -1.60 -13.83 5.42
C ILE A 308 -0.96 -12.49 5.74
N THR A 309 -0.09 -12.04 4.88
CA THR A 309 0.61 -10.76 5.04
C THR A 309 0.51 -9.92 3.78
N THR A 310 0.62 -8.61 3.94
CA THR A 310 0.67 -7.67 2.82
C THR A 310 1.63 -6.54 3.15
N PRO A 311 2.51 -6.14 2.21
CA PRO A 311 3.38 -5.00 2.44
C PRO A 311 2.58 -3.70 2.44
N MET A 312 3.01 -2.74 3.26
CA MET A 312 2.47 -1.39 3.22
C MET A 312 3.22 -0.57 2.17
N PHE A 313 2.50 0.30 1.45
CA PHE A 313 3.16 1.25 0.56
C PHE A 313 3.97 2.29 1.34
N VAL A 314 5.06 2.78 0.73
CA VAL A 314 6.00 3.73 1.36
C VAL A 314 5.30 4.97 1.95
N GLY A 315 4.20 5.44 1.31
CA GLY A 315 3.41 6.56 1.81
C GLY A 315 2.60 6.27 3.08
N ASP A 316 2.44 5.00 3.43
CA ASP A 316 1.60 4.55 4.55
C ASP A 316 2.42 4.19 5.80
N TYR A 317 3.76 4.32 5.78
CA TYR A 317 4.60 3.96 6.91
C TYR A 317 4.45 4.88 8.13
N ASP A 318 4.11 6.15 7.94
CA ASP A 318 3.90 7.06 9.06
C ASP A 318 2.51 6.90 9.68
N GLN A 319 2.42 5.99 10.66
CA GLN A 319 1.19 5.70 11.42
C GLN A 319 1.20 6.33 12.82
N THR A 320 2.11 7.28 13.10
CA THR A 320 2.28 7.87 14.44
C THR A 320 1.04 8.57 15.00
N ARG A 321 0.10 8.97 14.13
CA ARG A 321 -1.17 9.60 14.52
C ARG A 321 -2.37 8.66 14.45
N THR A 322 -2.17 7.45 13.95
CA THR A 322 -3.26 6.47 13.86
C THR A 322 -3.67 6.03 15.24
N ARG A 323 -4.97 6.01 15.51
CA ARG A 323 -5.53 5.70 16.81
C ARG A 323 -6.20 4.35 16.88
N PHE A 324 -6.75 3.90 15.76
CA PHE A 324 -7.56 2.70 15.70
C PHE A 324 -7.22 1.87 14.47
N PHE A 325 -7.24 0.57 14.64
CA PHE A 325 -7.39 -0.40 13.56
C PHE A 325 -8.87 -0.77 13.45
N GLU A 326 -9.43 -0.72 12.24
CA GLU A 326 -10.83 -1.04 11.99
C GLU A 326 -10.95 -2.09 10.89
N ILE A 327 -11.80 -3.07 11.12
CA ILE A 327 -12.11 -4.11 10.14
C ILE A 327 -13.60 -4.47 10.19
N TRP A 328 -14.24 -4.52 9.03
CA TRP A 328 -15.53 -5.17 8.88
C TRP A 328 -15.34 -6.66 8.71
N LEU A 329 -15.92 -7.43 9.60
CA LEU A 329 -15.70 -8.87 9.69
C LEU A 329 -17.03 -9.60 9.80
N LYS A 330 -17.10 -10.75 9.11
CA LYS A 330 -18.18 -11.72 9.25
C LYS A 330 -17.57 -13.09 9.56
N GLY A 331 -17.84 -13.59 10.72
CA GLY A 331 -17.32 -14.83 11.30
C GLY A 331 -17.41 -14.72 12.80
N ASP A 332 -17.57 -15.82 13.49
CA ASP A 332 -17.85 -15.89 14.92
C ASP A 332 -17.10 -17.03 15.65
N ASP A 333 -16.13 -17.63 14.98
CA ASP A 333 -15.35 -18.73 15.55
C ASP A 333 -13.85 -18.48 15.44
N GLY A 334 -13.10 -18.84 16.49
CA GLY A 334 -11.65 -18.71 16.56
C GLY A 334 -11.14 -17.35 17.06
N ASN A 335 -9.85 -17.15 16.89
CA ASN A 335 -9.13 -15.93 17.25
C ASN A 335 -8.58 -15.25 15.99
N LEU A 336 -8.66 -13.92 15.94
CA LEU A 336 -8.02 -13.10 14.93
C LEU A 336 -6.85 -12.36 15.57
N THR A 337 -5.64 -12.65 15.12
CA THR A 337 -4.44 -11.90 15.51
C THR A 337 -4.09 -10.91 14.40
N ILE A 338 -3.77 -9.69 14.79
CA ILE A 338 -3.41 -8.59 13.91
C ILE A 338 -2.01 -8.15 14.29
N ASP A 339 -1.09 -8.25 13.35
CA ASP A 339 0.30 -7.85 13.50
C ASP A 339 0.59 -6.64 12.61
N LEU A 340 1.17 -5.59 13.18
CA LEU A 340 1.45 -4.32 12.50
C LEU A 340 2.89 -3.90 12.75
N GLY A 341 3.70 -3.88 11.71
CA GLY A 341 5.11 -3.47 11.81
C GLY A 341 6.02 -4.22 10.85
N LYS A 342 7.25 -4.45 11.28
CA LYS A 342 8.20 -5.28 10.52
C LYS A 342 7.95 -6.74 10.87
N ILE A 343 7.58 -7.51 9.87
CA ILE A 343 7.29 -8.94 9.98
C ILE A 343 8.26 -9.65 9.05
N SER A 344 8.85 -10.74 9.52
CA SER A 344 9.75 -11.57 8.72
C SER A 344 9.07 -12.02 7.42
N GLU A 345 9.80 -11.99 6.33
CA GLU A 345 9.35 -12.51 5.03
C GLU A 345 9.56 -14.03 4.91
N ASP A 346 10.41 -14.60 5.74
CA ASP A 346 10.78 -16.02 5.80
C ASP A 346 9.55 -16.86 6.23
N TYR A 347 8.73 -17.26 5.24
CA TYR A 347 7.43 -17.88 5.54
C TYR A 347 7.57 -19.30 6.10
N ASP A 348 8.59 -20.05 5.70
CA ASP A 348 8.83 -21.43 6.11
C ASP A 348 9.88 -21.54 7.23
N GLY A 349 10.58 -20.44 7.56
CA GLY A 349 11.56 -20.38 8.63
C GLY A 349 12.91 -21.03 8.28
N ASN A 350 13.18 -21.28 7.00
CA ASN A 350 14.42 -21.94 6.54
C ASN A 350 15.62 -20.97 6.49
N GLY A 351 15.39 -19.65 6.48
CA GLY A 351 16.40 -18.60 6.43
C GLY A 351 17.05 -18.41 5.07
N ILE A 352 16.43 -18.93 4.02
CA ILE A 352 16.87 -18.83 2.62
C ILE A 352 15.75 -18.10 1.88
N LEU A 353 16.09 -17.18 0.98
CA LEU A 353 15.09 -16.52 0.14
C LEU A 353 14.49 -17.52 -0.84
N ASN A 354 13.25 -17.86 -0.65
CA ASN A 354 12.47 -18.68 -1.56
C ASN A 354 11.93 -17.81 -2.69
N THR A 355 12.32 -18.13 -3.92
CA THR A 355 11.90 -17.38 -5.12
C THR A 355 12.00 -18.28 -6.34
N GLU A 356 11.00 -18.18 -7.20
CA GLU A 356 11.02 -18.82 -8.50
C GLU A 356 11.96 -18.13 -9.50
N ASP A 357 12.37 -16.87 -9.20
CA ASP A 357 13.32 -16.11 -10.01
C ASP A 357 14.76 -16.55 -9.70
N VAL A 358 15.17 -17.63 -10.34
CA VAL A 358 16.48 -18.26 -10.10
C VAL A 358 17.58 -17.48 -10.84
N PRO A 359 18.65 -17.04 -10.16
CA PRO A 359 19.73 -16.33 -10.82
C PRO A 359 20.41 -17.18 -11.91
N GLU A 360 20.48 -16.66 -13.12
CA GLU A 360 21.28 -17.27 -14.18
C GLU A 360 22.79 -17.33 -13.80
N ALA A 361 23.51 -18.26 -14.40
CA ALA A 361 24.92 -18.46 -14.12
C ALA A 361 25.76 -17.19 -14.30
N GLY A 362 26.24 -16.62 -13.19
CA GLY A 362 27.07 -15.41 -13.15
C GLY A 362 26.32 -14.14 -12.80
N LEU A 363 25.01 -14.21 -12.56
CA LEU A 363 24.20 -13.12 -12.01
C LEU A 363 23.97 -13.34 -10.51
N ALA A 364 23.82 -12.25 -9.78
CA ALA A 364 23.55 -12.28 -8.34
C ALA A 364 22.04 -12.26 -8.03
N LEU A 365 21.22 -11.87 -8.98
CA LEU A 365 19.76 -11.76 -8.87
C LEU A 365 19.15 -12.39 -10.12
N GLY A 366 17.93 -12.86 -10.01
CA GLY A 366 17.13 -13.31 -11.14
C GLY A 366 16.82 -12.19 -12.13
N ASN A 367 16.15 -12.53 -13.21
CA ASN A 367 15.85 -11.59 -14.30
C ASN A 367 14.48 -10.90 -14.16
N GLY A 368 13.69 -11.27 -13.15
CA GLY A 368 12.37 -10.73 -12.86
C GLY A 368 11.25 -11.28 -13.75
N PHE A 369 11.52 -12.35 -14.51
CA PHE A 369 10.55 -13.06 -15.34
C PHE A 369 10.50 -14.53 -14.91
N LEU A 370 9.34 -15.14 -15.04
CA LEU A 370 9.14 -16.55 -14.76
C LEU A 370 9.31 -17.35 -16.04
N GLU A 371 10.33 -18.21 -16.10
CA GLU A 371 10.53 -19.20 -17.15
C GLU A 371 9.75 -20.49 -16.83
N ASP A 372 9.45 -21.30 -17.87
CA ASP A 372 8.64 -22.52 -17.71
C ASP A 372 9.29 -23.59 -16.80
N ASN A 373 10.61 -23.52 -16.59
CA ASN A 373 11.37 -24.41 -15.71
C ASN A 373 11.58 -23.86 -14.30
N GLU A 374 11.08 -22.68 -14.02
CA GLU A 374 11.18 -21.99 -12.73
C GLU A 374 9.85 -21.96 -11.98
N ASP A 375 8.75 -22.29 -12.64
CA ASP A 375 7.39 -22.33 -12.08
C ASP A 375 7.24 -23.60 -11.21
N THR A 376 7.95 -23.59 -10.07
CA THR A 376 8.11 -24.70 -9.14
C THR A 376 7.48 -24.45 -7.78
N GLY A 377 6.73 -23.36 -7.65
CA GLY A 377 6.20 -22.92 -6.37
C GLY A 377 7.23 -22.25 -5.44
N LEU A 378 6.76 -21.69 -4.35
CA LEU A 378 7.60 -21.03 -3.34
C LEU A 378 8.46 -22.03 -2.56
N ASP A 379 8.14 -23.31 -2.55
CA ASP A 379 8.95 -24.32 -1.89
C ASP A 379 10.19 -24.74 -2.70
N GLY A 380 10.25 -24.35 -3.99
CA GLY A 380 11.40 -24.54 -4.87
C GLY A 380 11.53 -25.94 -5.42
N CYS A 381 10.50 -26.79 -5.36
CA CYS A 381 10.51 -28.14 -5.91
C CYS A 381 9.23 -28.44 -6.70
N PHE A 382 9.34 -29.34 -7.66
CA PHE A 382 8.18 -29.86 -8.36
C PHE A 382 7.46 -30.91 -7.51
N ASN A 383 6.18 -31.08 -7.71
CA ASN A 383 5.28 -32.02 -7.05
C ASN A 383 5.92 -33.39 -6.69
N GLU A 384 6.73 -33.95 -7.58
CA GLU A 384 7.34 -35.27 -7.36
C GLU A 384 8.40 -35.29 -6.25
N PHE A 385 8.95 -34.13 -5.88
CA PHE A 385 9.99 -33.97 -4.87
C PHE A 385 9.52 -33.29 -3.60
N GLU A 386 8.23 -33.04 -3.46
CA GLU A 386 7.63 -32.43 -2.30
C GLU A 386 7.52 -33.40 -1.12
N ASN A 387 7.59 -32.86 0.10
CA ASN A 387 7.54 -33.69 1.31
C ASN A 387 6.15 -33.76 1.98
N GLY A 388 5.17 -32.98 1.51
CA GLY A 388 3.83 -32.88 2.09
C GLY A 388 3.74 -31.96 3.31
N PHE A 389 4.79 -31.22 3.63
CA PHE A 389 4.86 -30.24 4.72
C PHE A 389 5.24 -28.83 4.25
N GLY A 390 5.25 -28.58 2.94
CA GLY A 390 5.61 -27.29 2.35
C GLY A 390 7.11 -27.13 2.06
N GLY A 391 7.82 -28.22 1.84
CA GLY A 391 9.23 -28.20 1.46
C GLY A 391 9.61 -29.41 0.62
N CYS A 392 10.90 -29.49 0.23
CA CYS A 392 11.41 -30.50 -0.67
C CYS A 392 11.95 -31.74 0.06
N ILE A 393 11.93 -32.86 -0.64
CA ILE A 393 12.61 -34.11 -0.22
C ILE A 393 14.10 -33.97 -0.54
N GLU A 394 14.93 -34.13 0.47
CA GLU A 394 16.36 -34.17 0.28
C GLU A 394 16.79 -35.53 -0.32
N ASN A 395 17.92 -35.55 -1.01
CA ASN A 395 18.58 -36.74 -1.58
C ASN A 395 18.06 -37.29 -2.92
N GLY A 396 17.17 -36.56 -3.64
CA GLY A 396 16.78 -36.93 -5.01
C GLY A 396 15.82 -38.11 -5.11
N PHE A 397 15.20 -38.52 -4.02
CA PHE A 397 14.08 -39.44 -4.04
C PHE A 397 12.78 -38.70 -4.35
N THR A 398 11.88 -39.38 -5.06
CA THR A 398 10.53 -38.88 -5.24
C THR A 398 9.64 -39.24 -4.05
N TYR A 399 8.57 -38.50 -3.85
CA TYR A 399 7.57 -38.78 -2.82
C TYR A 399 7.03 -40.21 -2.90
N GLN A 400 6.74 -40.66 -4.11
CA GLN A 400 6.25 -42.02 -4.33
C GLN A 400 7.28 -43.08 -3.98
N GLU A 401 8.55 -42.89 -4.34
CA GLU A 401 9.63 -43.84 -4.00
C GLU A 401 9.77 -43.98 -2.49
N LEU A 402 9.67 -42.89 -1.75
CA LEU A 402 9.73 -42.92 -0.28
C LEU A 402 8.52 -43.63 0.33
N LEU A 403 7.31 -43.41 -0.19
CA LEU A 403 6.12 -44.13 0.25
C LEU A 403 6.25 -45.65 0.05
N GLU A 404 6.81 -46.07 -1.08
CA GLU A 404 7.00 -47.51 -1.43
C GLU A 404 8.16 -48.16 -0.65
N SER A 405 9.21 -47.40 -0.37
CA SER A 405 10.41 -47.94 0.33
C SER A 405 10.19 -48.15 1.81
N GLY A 406 9.30 -47.38 2.42
CA GLY A 406 9.11 -47.34 3.86
C GLY A 406 10.34 -46.82 4.61
N GLU A 407 11.23 -46.09 3.95
CA GLU A 407 12.37 -45.43 4.59
C GLU A 407 11.90 -44.30 5.53
N THR A 408 12.64 -44.10 6.60
CA THR A 408 12.33 -43.11 7.65
C THR A 408 12.78 -41.70 7.21
N VAL A 409 12.33 -41.24 6.08
CA VAL A 409 12.45 -39.81 5.68
C VAL A 409 11.20 -39.10 6.10
N LEU A 410 11.34 -37.83 6.48
CA LEU A 410 10.21 -37.02 6.94
C LEU A 410 9.33 -36.63 5.75
N ILE A 411 8.30 -37.41 5.49
CA ILE A 411 7.24 -37.10 4.54
C ILE A 411 5.88 -37.23 5.21
N ASN A 412 4.90 -36.47 4.75
CA ASN A 412 3.54 -36.55 5.24
C ASN A 412 2.79 -37.68 4.53
N ILE A 413 2.49 -38.75 5.28
CA ILE A 413 1.78 -39.93 4.75
C ILE A 413 0.29 -39.94 5.13
N SER A 414 -0.27 -38.79 5.51
CA SER A 414 -1.67 -38.74 5.89
C SER A 414 -2.60 -38.91 4.67
N SER A 415 -3.84 -39.33 4.94
CA SER A 415 -4.82 -39.59 3.89
C SER A 415 -5.34 -38.34 3.17
N ASP A 416 -5.04 -37.17 3.72
CA ASP A 416 -5.43 -35.85 3.16
C ASP A 416 -4.38 -35.30 2.21
N VAL A 417 -3.19 -35.91 2.13
CA VAL A 417 -2.16 -35.48 1.19
C VAL A 417 -2.49 -35.98 -0.21
N ASP A 418 -2.57 -35.07 -1.16
CA ASP A 418 -2.65 -35.44 -2.57
C ASP A 418 -1.27 -35.94 -3.04
N ILE A 419 -1.18 -37.17 -3.46
CA ILE A 419 0.06 -37.78 -3.93
C ILE A 419 0.63 -37.10 -5.20
N ASN A 420 -0.21 -36.37 -5.93
CA ASN A 420 0.21 -35.65 -7.13
C ASN A 420 0.56 -34.18 -6.85
N ASP A 421 0.34 -33.71 -5.64
CA ASP A 421 0.57 -32.34 -5.17
C ASP A 421 0.69 -32.41 -3.63
N PRO A 422 1.80 -33.01 -3.12
CA PRO A 422 1.94 -33.31 -1.71
C PRO A 422 1.93 -32.07 -0.80
N ASN A 423 2.52 -30.96 -1.24
CA ASN A 423 2.51 -29.71 -0.48
C ASN A 423 1.23 -28.89 -0.65
N GLY A 424 0.44 -29.18 -1.70
CA GLY A 424 -0.84 -28.56 -1.95
C GLY A 424 -0.72 -27.15 -2.50
N ASP A 425 0.35 -26.85 -3.25
CA ASP A 425 0.66 -25.52 -3.77
C ASP A 425 0.46 -25.37 -5.28
N ASP A 426 -0.01 -26.40 -5.96
CA ASP A 426 -0.51 -26.34 -7.34
C ASP A 426 -1.55 -25.24 -7.51
N TRP A 427 -1.36 -24.35 -8.47
CA TRP A 427 -2.36 -23.37 -8.84
C TRP A 427 -3.43 -23.96 -9.77
N SER A 428 -4.68 -23.78 -9.42
CA SER A 428 -5.80 -24.13 -10.30
C SER A 428 -7.02 -23.27 -9.98
N TYR A 429 -7.47 -22.50 -10.95
CA TYR A 429 -8.73 -21.77 -10.85
C TYR A 429 -9.34 -21.53 -12.24
N SER A 430 -10.65 -21.69 -12.37
CA SER A 430 -11.41 -21.30 -13.55
C SER A 430 -12.40 -20.19 -13.18
N GLU A 431 -12.48 -19.15 -13.97
CA GLU A 431 -13.37 -18.02 -13.74
C GLU A 431 -14.83 -18.50 -13.60
N GLY A 432 -15.49 -18.01 -12.55
CA GLY A 432 -16.85 -18.42 -12.20
C GLY A 432 -16.96 -19.73 -11.42
N SER A 433 -15.85 -20.41 -11.14
CA SER A 433 -15.84 -21.56 -10.23
C SER A 433 -16.13 -21.13 -8.80
N SER A 434 -16.81 -22.01 -8.05
CA SER A 434 -16.99 -21.88 -6.60
C SER A 434 -15.91 -22.64 -5.80
N ASN A 435 -15.01 -23.34 -6.46
CA ASN A 435 -13.85 -23.96 -5.83
C ASN A 435 -12.65 -23.02 -5.87
N TYR A 436 -12.17 -22.62 -4.71
CA TYR A 436 -11.05 -21.69 -4.51
C TYR A 436 -9.85 -22.32 -3.80
N GLU A 437 -9.87 -23.64 -3.59
CA GLU A 437 -8.86 -24.32 -2.76
C GLU A 437 -7.44 -24.16 -3.28
N LYS A 438 -7.25 -24.13 -4.60
CA LYS A 438 -5.96 -24.00 -5.26
C LYS A 438 -5.73 -22.61 -5.89
N VAL A 439 -6.49 -21.59 -5.48
CA VAL A 439 -6.42 -20.25 -6.07
C VAL A 439 -5.17 -19.46 -5.65
N ASN A 440 -4.55 -19.87 -4.55
CA ASN A 440 -3.32 -19.28 -4.01
C ASN A 440 -2.09 -20.15 -4.28
N GLY A 441 -2.25 -21.23 -5.03
CA GLY A 441 -1.10 -22.05 -5.43
C GLY A 441 -0.05 -21.23 -6.17
N THR A 442 1.18 -21.60 -6.01
CA THR A 442 2.35 -20.95 -6.59
C THR A 442 2.96 -21.79 -7.71
N GLU A 443 2.86 -23.12 -7.65
CA GLU A 443 3.30 -23.98 -8.75
C GLU A 443 2.29 -23.99 -9.91
N GLY A 444 2.77 -23.90 -11.13
CA GLY A 444 1.96 -23.91 -12.35
C GLY A 444 1.13 -22.64 -12.58
N ASN A 445 1.38 -21.59 -11.85
CA ASN A 445 0.60 -20.36 -11.92
C ASN A 445 1.08 -19.41 -13.04
N GLY A 446 2.22 -19.64 -13.63
CA GLY A 446 2.79 -18.89 -14.75
C GLY A 446 2.07 -19.13 -16.07
N THR A 447 1.15 -20.10 -16.13
CA THR A 447 0.39 -20.47 -17.33
C THR A 447 -1.11 -20.18 -17.16
N GLY A 448 -1.87 -20.13 -18.25
CA GLY A 448 -3.33 -20.01 -18.25
C GLY A 448 -3.84 -18.59 -18.02
N ASP A 449 -4.95 -18.45 -17.28
CA ASP A 449 -5.69 -17.18 -17.11
C ASP A 449 -4.89 -16.08 -16.41
N ARG A 450 -3.83 -16.41 -15.69
CA ARG A 450 -2.94 -15.44 -15.04
C ARG A 450 -2.15 -14.62 -16.07
N ILE A 451 -1.88 -15.16 -17.25
CA ILE A 451 -1.28 -14.41 -18.37
C ILE A 451 -2.15 -13.19 -18.75
N GLN A 452 -3.47 -13.29 -18.59
CA GLN A 452 -4.40 -12.19 -18.89
C GLN A 452 -4.35 -11.07 -17.84
N THR A 453 -3.87 -11.34 -16.64
CA THR A 453 -3.85 -10.39 -15.51
C THR A 453 -2.53 -9.67 -15.30
N GLY A 454 -1.54 -9.83 -16.15
CA GLY A 454 -0.36 -8.98 -16.05
C GLY A 454 1.01 -9.62 -16.19
N GLY A 455 1.10 -10.83 -16.72
CA GLY A 455 2.39 -11.38 -17.09
C GLY A 455 2.91 -12.49 -16.18
N LYS A 456 3.98 -13.10 -16.64
CA LYS A 456 4.74 -14.11 -15.93
C LYS A 456 5.64 -13.41 -14.90
N TYR A 457 5.18 -13.28 -13.69
CA TYR A 457 5.98 -12.79 -12.57
C TYR A 457 6.28 -13.96 -11.64
N PRO A 458 7.55 -14.16 -11.26
CA PRO A 458 7.92 -15.19 -10.30
C PRO A 458 7.29 -14.92 -8.94
N ASP A 459 6.86 -15.97 -8.26
CA ASP A 459 6.47 -15.89 -6.87
C ASP A 459 7.73 -15.80 -5.99
N THR A 460 7.68 -15.01 -4.93
CA THR A 460 8.84 -14.75 -4.07
C THR A 460 8.39 -14.37 -2.66
N GLU A 461 9.22 -14.71 -1.69
CA GLU A 461 9.07 -14.23 -0.30
C GLU A 461 9.45 -12.77 -0.15
N ASP A 462 10.26 -12.20 -1.03
CA ASP A 462 10.66 -10.79 -1.03
C ASP A 462 9.47 -9.89 -1.37
N LEU A 463 8.73 -9.48 -0.34
CA LEU A 463 7.49 -8.72 -0.48
C LEU A 463 7.73 -7.26 -0.81
N ASP A 464 8.82 -6.69 -0.33
CA ASP A 464 9.18 -5.29 -0.55
C ASP A 464 10.08 -5.07 -1.76
N LYS A 465 10.49 -6.16 -2.42
CA LYS A 465 11.36 -6.19 -3.60
C LYS A 465 12.75 -5.59 -3.34
N SER A 466 13.27 -5.84 -2.16
CA SER A 466 14.62 -5.45 -1.74
C SER A 466 15.73 -6.29 -2.40
N GLY A 467 15.39 -7.49 -2.85
CA GLY A 467 16.30 -8.52 -3.35
C GLY A 467 16.97 -9.32 -2.23
N PHE A 468 16.51 -9.19 -1.00
CA PHE A 468 17.02 -9.88 0.18
C PHE A 468 15.87 -10.37 1.04
N LEU A 469 16.09 -11.47 1.77
CA LEU A 469 15.15 -11.99 2.74
C LEU A 469 15.22 -11.18 4.04
N ASP A 470 14.18 -10.40 4.33
CA ASP A 470 14.05 -9.70 5.60
C ASP A 470 13.51 -10.62 6.69
N ARG A 471 14.35 -10.91 7.71
CA ARG A 471 14.02 -11.81 8.82
C ARG A 471 13.75 -11.08 10.13
N THR A 472 13.60 -9.77 10.06
CA THR A 472 13.42 -8.95 11.26
C THR A 472 11.96 -8.94 11.69
N ASN A 473 11.73 -9.30 12.94
CA ASN A 473 10.43 -9.15 13.59
C ASN A 473 10.50 -8.00 14.62
N ASP A 474 9.82 -6.91 14.34
CA ASP A 474 9.62 -5.77 15.26
C ASP A 474 8.23 -5.19 14.98
N TYR A 475 7.22 -5.73 15.64
CA TYR A 475 5.83 -5.41 15.35
C TYR A 475 4.97 -5.29 16.61
N PHE A 476 3.81 -4.72 16.43
CA PHE A 476 2.75 -4.66 17.44
C PHE A 476 1.70 -5.71 17.12
N THR A 477 1.29 -6.46 18.11
CA THR A 477 0.33 -7.56 17.98
C THR A 477 -0.92 -7.34 18.83
N LYS A 478 -2.05 -7.81 18.33
CA LYS A 478 -3.30 -7.90 19.08
C LYS A 478 -4.13 -9.08 18.66
N THR A 479 -4.40 -9.97 19.61
CA THR A 479 -5.33 -11.08 19.42
C THR A 479 -6.71 -10.72 19.94
N ILE A 480 -7.72 -11.03 19.15
CA ILE A 480 -9.13 -10.78 19.42
C ILE A 480 -9.87 -12.11 19.27
N SER A 481 -10.61 -12.52 20.28
CA SER A 481 -11.55 -13.63 20.15
C SER A 481 -12.77 -13.20 19.35
N LEU A 482 -13.11 -13.94 18.30
CA LEU A 482 -14.26 -13.63 17.46
C LEU A 482 -15.60 -13.84 18.17
N ASN A 483 -15.60 -14.58 19.29
CA ASN A 483 -16.78 -14.76 20.14
C ASN A 483 -16.97 -13.60 21.14
N ASP A 484 -15.96 -12.73 21.31
CA ASP A 484 -16.04 -11.60 22.24
C ASP A 484 -16.61 -10.36 21.53
N SER A 485 -17.34 -9.56 22.26
CA SER A 485 -17.91 -8.30 21.81
C SER A 485 -17.13 -7.05 22.25
N THR A 486 -16.00 -7.24 22.94
CA THR A 486 -15.22 -6.13 23.55
C THR A 486 -14.84 -5.05 22.53
N TYR A 487 -14.44 -5.46 21.33
CA TYR A 487 -14.03 -4.54 20.27
C TYR A 487 -15.09 -4.33 19.19
N VAL A 488 -16.32 -4.81 19.38
CA VAL A 488 -17.41 -4.59 18.43
C VAL A 488 -17.94 -3.18 18.54
N ALA A 489 -17.57 -2.33 17.58
CA ALA A 489 -18.04 -0.93 17.49
C ALA A 489 -19.40 -0.80 16.80
N GLY A 490 -19.82 -1.79 16.03
CA GLY A 490 -21.10 -1.80 15.32
C GLY A 490 -21.44 -3.17 14.75
N SER A 491 -22.73 -3.38 14.51
CA SER A 491 -23.23 -4.54 13.78
C SER A 491 -24.27 -4.08 12.76
N THR A 492 -24.40 -4.82 11.67
CA THR A 492 -25.29 -4.43 10.60
C THR A 492 -26.58 -5.23 10.60
N GLU A 493 -27.65 -4.52 10.33
CA GLU A 493 -29.00 -5.09 10.26
C GLU A 493 -29.73 -4.53 9.04
N VAL A 494 -30.33 -5.40 8.25
CA VAL A 494 -31.10 -5.02 7.07
C VAL A 494 -32.51 -5.59 7.23
N ASN A 495 -33.52 -4.77 7.15
CA ASN A 495 -34.94 -5.15 7.31
C ASN A 495 -35.22 -5.91 8.62
N GLY A 496 -34.56 -5.55 9.71
CA GLY A 496 -34.73 -6.21 11.02
C GLY A 496 -34.00 -7.55 11.16
N GLN A 497 -33.16 -7.92 10.20
CA GLN A 497 -32.35 -9.12 10.25
C GLN A 497 -30.86 -8.77 10.30
N LYS A 498 -30.14 -9.37 11.26
CA LYS A 498 -28.69 -9.23 11.35
C LYS A 498 -28.03 -9.86 10.13
N THR A 499 -27.12 -9.13 9.49
CA THR A 499 -26.38 -9.60 8.32
C THR A 499 -25.18 -10.48 8.68
N GLY A 500 -24.78 -10.46 9.96
CA GLY A 500 -23.59 -11.13 10.48
C GLY A 500 -22.32 -10.30 10.36
N TRP A 501 -22.33 -9.16 9.67
CA TRP A 501 -21.20 -8.25 9.60
C TRP A 501 -21.08 -7.42 10.86
N ARG A 502 -19.86 -7.28 11.38
CA ARG A 502 -19.51 -6.51 12.57
C ARG A 502 -18.34 -5.60 12.28
N LEU A 503 -18.40 -4.37 12.73
CA LEU A 503 -17.25 -3.47 12.75
C LEU A 503 -16.45 -3.74 14.02
N ILE A 504 -15.27 -4.28 13.87
CA ILE A 504 -14.29 -4.42 14.93
C ILE A 504 -13.40 -3.18 14.90
N ARG A 505 -13.28 -2.50 16.04
CA ARG A 505 -12.43 -1.32 16.22
C ARG A 505 -11.52 -1.54 17.40
N VAL A 506 -10.22 -1.59 17.14
CA VAL A 506 -9.20 -1.83 18.16
C VAL A 506 -8.34 -0.58 18.30
N PRO A 507 -8.28 0.01 19.51
CA PRO A 507 -7.32 1.08 19.77
C PRO A 507 -5.89 0.59 19.56
N LEU A 508 -5.03 1.35 18.88
CA LEU A 508 -3.62 0.95 18.73
C LEU A 508 -2.86 0.93 20.07
N SER A 509 -3.38 1.64 21.09
CA SER A 509 -2.85 1.55 22.46
C SER A 509 -2.98 0.17 23.11
N ASP A 510 -3.87 -0.66 22.59
CA ASP A 510 -4.14 -2.00 23.11
C ASP A 510 -3.28 -3.09 22.45
N PHE A 511 -2.47 -2.69 21.47
CA PHE A 511 -1.50 -3.57 20.84
C PHE A 511 -0.25 -3.66 21.70
N GLU A 512 0.27 -4.86 21.84
CA GLU A 512 1.50 -5.15 22.57
C GLU A 512 2.67 -5.18 21.60
N LYS A 513 3.80 -4.58 22.00
CA LYS A 513 5.00 -4.61 21.19
C LYS A 513 5.74 -5.92 21.39
N ILE A 514 6.05 -6.60 20.30
CA ILE A 514 6.88 -7.80 20.25
C ILE A 514 8.18 -7.47 19.52
N GLN A 515 9.29 -7.94 20.08
CA GLN A 515 10.64 -7.74 19.56
C GLN A 515 11.42 -9.04 19.59
#